data_31192ab090f694220e031eca38258385
#
_entry.id   31192ab090f694220e031eca38258385
#
_cell.length_a   1.000
_cell.length_b   1.000
_cell.length_c   1.000
_cell.angle_alpha   90.00
_cell.angle_beta   90.00
_cell.angle_gamma   90.00
#
_symmetry.space_group_name_H-M   'P 1'
#
loop_
_entity.id
_entity.type
_entity.pdbx_description
1 polymer ?
#
loop_
_entity_poly.entity_id
_entity_poly.type
_entity_poly.pdbx_seq_one_letter_code
_entity_poly.pdbx_strand_id
1 'polypeptide(L)'
;MEEVKKKKTYRNFTRSEKAIVHAYVELMQKNKKITVTDIVNTADLNRSTFYAHFKTADDVREKIQTDVINELFGSINKNAIKSVLEDPYDIMNHVREFIEDDEEMYKMLLNTDGADKFLKRLRDIVIEKCMSDASEASYISDKESFEMNLRLFIGGYVSVIEDWAAGSIGMSLKKCTEIMSESIKICIQKYVER
;
A
#
# COMPACT_ATOMS: atom_id res chain seq x y z
N MET A 1 -25.30 7.72 -1.62
CA MET A 1 -24.60 6.41 -1.64
C MET A 1 -23.07 6.56 -1.62
N GLU A 2 -22.52 7.79 -1.66
CA GLU A 2 -21.07 8.07 -1.61
C GLU A 2 -20.45 8.11 -0.21
N GLU A 3 -21.22 8.40 0.83
CA GLU A 3 -20.69 8.53 2.21
C GLU A 3 -20.29 7.22 2.90
N VAL A 4 -20.76 6.08 2.43
CA VAL A 4 -20.54 4.79 3.08
C VAL A 4 -19.16 4.19 2.73
N LYS A 5 -18.58 4.54 1.58
CA LYS A 5 -17.28 4.00 1.13
C LYS A 5 -16.07 4.62 1.85
N LYS A 6 -16.13 5.87 2.30
CA LYS A 6 -15.02 6.57 3.00
C LYS A 6 -14.73 6.07 4.43
N LYS A 7 -15.46 5.10 4.96
CA LYS A 7 -15.41 4.69 6.39
C LYS A 7 -14.39 3.60 6.75
N LYS A 8 -13.71 2.94 5.81
CA LYS A 8 -12.90 1.75 6.13
C LYS A 8 -11.53 2.05 6.74
N THR A 9 -10.76 2.96 6.18
CA THR A 9 -9.33 3.20 6.54
C THR A 9 -9.12 3.85 7.91
N TYR A 10 -10.15 4.46 8.53
CA TYR A 10 -9.98 5.27 9.74
C TYR A 10 -10.76 4.74 10.97
N ARG A 11 -10.96 3.44 11.07
CA ARG A 11 -11.83 2.85 12.10
C ARG A 11 -11.33 2.99 13.54
N ASN A 12 -10.03 3.12 13.76
CA ASN A 12 -9.40 3.07 15.08
C ASN A 12 -8.96 4.44 15.65
N PHE A 13 -9.32 5.55 14.98
CA PHE A 13 -8.95 6.89 15.40
C PHE A 13 -9.94 7.50 16.39
N THR A 14 -9.43 8.33 17.32
CA THR A 14 -10.25 9.27 18.07
C THR A 14 -10.91 10.29 17.11
N ARG A 15 -11.94 11.00 17.58
CA ARG A 15 -12.63 11.98 16.73
C ARG A 15 -11.69 13.08 16.20
N SER A 16 -10.76 13.55 17.02
CA SER A 16 -9.79 14.59 16.63
C SER A 16 -8.71 14.05 15.70
N GLU A 17 -8.22 12.84 15.90
CA GLU A 17 -7.29 12.21 14.95
C GLU A 17 -7.92 12.05 13.56
N LYS A 18 -9.19 11.61 13.52
CA LYS A 18 -9.93 11.50 12.25
C LYS A 18 -10.02 12.84 11.53
N ALA A 19 -10.32 13.92 12.26
CA ALA A 19 -10.39 15.25 11.67
C ALA A 19 -9.03 15.71 11.13
N ILE A 20 -7.93 15.44 11.87
CA ILE A 20 -6.56 15.78 11.45
C ILE A 20 -6.18 15.00 10.18
N VAL A 21 -6.42 13.70 10.15
CA VAL A 21 -6.11 12.84 8.99
C VAL A 21 -6.95 13.24 7.77
N HIS A 22 -8.23 13.50 7.95
CA HIS A 22 -9.11 14.00 6.88
C HIS A 22 -8.62 15.32 6.29
N ALA A 23 -8.26 16.27 7.15
CA ALA A 23 -7.71 17.55 6.73
C ALA A 23 -6.39 17.38 5.98
N TYR A 24 -5.53 16.46 6.43
CA TYR A 24 -4.28 16.17 5.74
C TYR A 24 -4.54 15.62 4.33
N VAL A 25 -5.42 14.63 4.18
CA VAL A 25 -5.78 14.05 2.87
C VAL A 25 -6.40 15.11 1.94
N GLU A 26 -7.29 15.96 2.45
CA GLU A 26 -7.85 17.08 1.67
C GLU A 26 -6.75 18.06 1.17
N LEU A 27 -5.76 18.35 2.02
CA LEU A 27 -4.66 19.25 1.68
C LEU A 27 -3.68 18.62 0.67
N MET A 28 -3.55 17.29 0.63
CA MET A 28 -2.73 16.59 -0.37
C MET A 28 -3.20 16.90 -1.81
N GLN A 29 -4.49 17.10 -2.03
CA GLN A 29 -5.05 17.48 -3.34
C GLN A 29 -4.51 18.81 -3.87
N LYS A 30 -4.02 19.69 -3.00
CA LYS A 30 -3.57 21.04 -3.35
C LYS A 30 -2.08 21.13 -3.73
N ASN A 31 -1.36 19.99 -3.80
CA ASN A 31 0.08 19.88 -4.17
C ASN A 31 0.98 20.93 -3.48
N LYS A 32 0.77 21.20 -2.20
CA LYS A 32 1.56 22.12 -1.38
C LYS A 32 2.23 21.39 -0.25
N LYS A 33 3.38 21.93 0.19
CA LYS A 33 3.99 21.51 1.46
C LYS A 33 2.98 21.74 2.59
N ILE A 34 2.42 20.66 3.13
CA ILE A 34 1.41 20.70 4.17
C ILE A 34 2.06 21.08 5.50
N THR A 35 1.54 22.11 6.16
CA THR A 35 2.00 22.55 7.48
C THR A 35 0.98 22.22 8.56
N VAL A 36 1.43 22.22 9.82
CA VAL A 36 0.52 22.04 10.97
C VAL A 36 -0.57 23.14 10.96
N THR A 37 -0.22 24.35 10.53
CA THR A 37 -1.18 25.46 10.45
C THR A 37 -2.29 25.17 9.44
N ASP A 38 -1.93 24.64 8.26
CA ASP A 38 -2.91 24.29 7.25
C ASP A 38 -3.85 23.18 7.77
N ILE A 39 -3.29 22.16 8.42
CA ILE A 39 -4.06 21.02 8.97
C ILE A 39 -5.06 21.51 10.04
N VAL A 40 -4.63 22.29 11.01
CA VAL A 40 -5.53 22.72 12.11
C VAL A 40 -6.62 23.68 11.61
N ASN A 41 -6.31 24.53 10.62
CA ASN A 41 -7.30 25.41 10.01
C ASN A 41 -8.33 24.60 9.21
N THR A 42 -7.89 23.61 8.42
CA THR A 42 -8.80 22.77 7.63
C THR A 42 -9.63 21.85 8.53
N ALA A 43 -9.04 21.33 9.62
CA ALA A 43 -9.73 20.45 10.56
C ALA A 43 -10.65 21.19 11.56
N ASP A 44 -10.62 22.51 11.57
CA ASP A 44 -11.29 23.36 12.59
C ASP A 44 -10.91 22.97 14.03
N LEU A 45 -9.59 22.81 14.25
CA LEU A 45 -9.01 22.43 15.54
C LEU A 45 -8.01 23.48 16.02
N ASN A 46 -7.77 23.51 17.34
CA ASN A 46 -6.67 24.30 17.86
C ASN A 46 -5.33 23.52 17.82
N ARG A 47 -4.21 24.25 17.87
CA ARG A 47 -2.86 23.65 17.82
C ARG A 47 -2.60 22.69 18.99
N SER A 48 -3.15 22.93 20.18
CA SER A 48 -2.96 22.06 21.33
C SER A 48 -3.60 20.68 21.10
N THR A 49 -4.75 20.63 20.44
CA THR A 49 -5.41 19.38 20.05
C THR A 49 -4.55 18.62 19.03
N PHE A 50 -3.98 19.32 18.05
CA PHE A 50 -3.05 18.69 17.11
C PHE A 50 -1.86 18.08 17.83
N TYR A 51 -1.17 18.86 18.67
CA TYR A 51 0.03 18.41 19.38
C TYR A 51 -0.23 17.34 20.47
N ALA A 52 -1.47 17.11 20.85
CA ALA A 52 -1.84 15.98 21.69
C ALA A 52 -1.76 14.63 20.93
N HIS A 53 -1.82 14.64 19.59
CA HIS A 53 -1.81 13.44 18.76
C HIS A 53 -0.54 13.32 17.90
N PHE A 54 -0.05 14.42 17.32
CA PHE A 54 1.05 14.47 16.37
C PHE A 54 2.03 15.60 16.70
N LYS A 55 3.32 15.39 16.43
CA LYS A 55 4.35 16.43 16.65
C LYS A 55 4.53 17.29 15.40
N THR A 56 4.41 16.69 14.23
CA THR A 56 4.64 17.32 12.92
C THR A 56 3.56 16.91 11.92
N ALA A 57 3.48 17.62 10.79
CA ALA A 57 2.63 17.22 9.67
C ALA A 57 3.12 15.89 9.05
N ASP A 58 4.43 15.62 9.09
CA ASP A 58 5.00 14.37 8.60
C ASP A 58 4.55 13.16 9.44
N ASP A 59 4.37 13.33 10.76
CA ASP A 59 3.84 12.25 11.62
C ASP A 59 2.42 11.84 11.19
N VAL A 60 1.61 12.78 10.72
CA VAL A 60 0.27 12.48 10.18
C VAL A 60 0.40 11.62 8.92
N ARG A 61 1.31 11.98 8.00
CA ARG A 61 1.59 11.19 6.80
C ARG A 61 2.07 9.78 7.15
N GLU A 62 3.05 9.66 8.04
CA GLU A 62 3.57 8.37 8.47
C GLU A 62 2.51 7.50 9.12
N LYS A 63 1.59 8.10 9.86
CA LYS A 63 0.44 7.38 10.43
C LYS A 63 -0.48 6.84 9.35
N ILE A 64 -0.85 7.66 8.36
CA ILE A 64 -1.67 7.24 7.21
C ILE A 64 -0.99 6.07 6.48
N GLN A 65 0.30 6.20 6.15
CA GLN A 65 1.07 5.17 5.48
C GLN A 65 1.12 3.87 6.29
N THR A 66 1.30 3.96 7.60
CA THR A 66 1.30 2.81 8.50
C THR A 66 -0.05 2.12 8.54
N ASP A 67 -1.14 2.89 8.58
CA ASP A 67 -2.49 2.33 8.59
C ASP A 67 -2.85 1.65 7.27
N VAL A 68 -2.44 2.24 6.14
CA VAL A 68 -2.57 1.62 4.81
C VAL A 68 -1.86 0.26 4.76
N ILE A 69 -0.62 0.19 5.25
CA ILE A 69 0.14 -1.06 5.32
C ILE A 69 -0.62 -2.08 6.19
N ASN A 70 -1.03 -1.68 7.39
CA ASN A 70 -1.70 -2.58 8.33
C ASN A 70 -3.04 -3.10 7.77
N GLU A 71 -3.80 -2.26 7.08
CA GLU A 71 -5.08 -2.63 6.47
C GLU A 71 -4.87 -3.59 5.30
N LEU A 72 -3.92 -3.29 4.42
CA LEU A 72 -3.56 -4.16 3.29
C LEU A 72 -3.14 -5.55 3.80
N PHE A 73 -2.23 -5.61 4.78
CA PHE A 73 -1.76 -6.89 5.32
C PHE A 73 -2.80 -7.60 6.19
N GLY A 74 -3.65 -6.87 6.89
CA GLY A 74 -4.73 -7.44 7.69
C GLY A 74 -5.79 -8.15 6.84
N SER A 75 -5.89 -7.78 5.57
CA SER A 75 -6.82 -8.38 4.60
C SER A 75 -6.21 -9.56 3.82
N ILE A 76 -4.87 -9.73 3.85
CA ILE A 76 -4.18 -10.82 3.18
C ILE A 76 -4.16 -12.08 4.07
N ASN A 77 -4.55 -13.21 3.50
CA ASN A 77 -4.62 -14.49 4.21
C ASN A 77 -3.23 -15.00 4.67
N LYS A 78 -3.19 -15.77 5.78
CA LYS A 78 -1.96 -16.38 6.33
C LYS A 78 -1.25 -17.35 5.38
N ASN A 79 -1.91 -17.81 4.33
CA ASN A 79 -1.35 -18.72 3.32
C ASN A 79 -0.98 -17.98 2.01
N ALA A 80 -0.63 -16.69 2.09
CA ALA A 80 -0.39 -15.86 0.91
C ALA A 80 0.66 -16.45 -0.04
N ILE A 81 1.75 -17.02 0.47
CA ILE A 81 2.78 -17.66 -0.38
C ILE A 81 2.20 -18.83 -1.17
N LYS A 82 1.46 -19.72 -0.51
CA LYS A 82 0.84 -20.85 -1.20
C LYS A 82 -0.12 -20.37 -2.27
N SER A 83 -0.97 -19.38 -1.95
CA SER A 83 -1.90 -18.77 -2.92
C SER A 83 -1.16 -18.13 -4.10
N VAL A 84 -0.06 -17.41 -3.86
CA VAL A 84 0.78 -16.82 -4.93
C VAL A 84 1.37 -17.89 -5.83
N LEU A 85 1.82 -19.02 -5.27
CA LEU A 85 2.39 -20.13 -6.03
C LEU A 85 1.32 -20.89 -6.85
N GLU A 86 0.08 -20.94 -6.36
CA GLU A 86 -1.06 -21.53 -7.07
C GLU A 86 -1.60 -20.56 -8.14
N ASP A 87 -1.92 -19.33 -7.78
CA ASP A 87 -2.30 -18.27 -8.70
C ASP A 87 -1.93 -16.88 -8.16
N PRO A 88 -0.90 -16.23 -8.72
CA PRO A 88 -0.49 -14.88 -8.31
C PRO A 88 -1.54 -13.80 -8.59
N TYR A 89 -2.50 -14.07 -9.50
CA TYR A 89 -3.54 -13.12 -9.84
C TYR A 89 -4.41 -12.75 -8.64
N ASP A 90 -4.79 -13.69 -7.79
CA ASP A 90 -5.70 -13.46 -6.67
C ASP A 90 -5.14 -12.42 -5.69
N ILE A 91 -3.88 -12.55 -5.30
CA ILE A 91 -3.27 -11.61 -4.36
C ILE A 91 -3.03 -10.23 -5.00
N MET A 92 -2.61 -10.21 -6.27
CA MET A 92 -2.38 -8.95 -6.99
C MET A 92 -3.71 -8.23 -7.29
N ASN A 93 -4.77 -8.98 -7.60
CA ASN A 93 -6.11 -8.45 -7.77
C ASN A 93 -6.65 -7.87 -6.46
N HIS A 94 -6.38 -8.53 -5.33
CA HIS A 94 -6.73 -8.01 -4.01
C HIS A 94 -6.06 -6.65 -3.72
N VAL A 95 -4.75 -6.52 -4.02
CA VAL A 95 -4.04 -5.24 -3.92
C VAL A 95 -4.63 -4.19 -4.84
N ARG A 96 -4.98 -4.56 -6.07
CA ARG A 96 -5.65 -3.68 -7.04
C ARG A 96 -6.98 -3.17 -6.51
N GLU A 97 -7.85 -4.08 -6.05
CA GLU A 97 -9.17 -3.70 -5.50
C GLU A 97 -9.04 -2.80 -4.28
N PHE A 98 -8.05 -3.07 -3.42
CA PHE A 98 -7.74 -2.22 -2.28
C PHE A 98 -7.39 -0.79 -2.71
N ILE A 99 -6.58 -0.63 -3.76
CA ILE A 99 -6.21 0.69 -4.32
C ILE A 99 -7.42 1.36 -4.98
N GLU A 100 -8.21 0.61 -5.78
CA GLU A 100 -9.37 1.15 -6.51
C GLU A 100 -10.54 1.52 -5.59
N ASP A 101 -10.59 1.01 -4.36
CA ASP A 101 -11.60 1.40 -3.35
C ASP A 101 -11.50 2.88 -2.95
N ASP A 102 -10.29 3.50 -3.01
CA ASP A 102 -10.09 4.95 -2.86
C ASP A 102 -8.92 5.42 -3.76
N GLU A 103 -9.10 5.24 -5.07
CA GLU A 103 -8.08 5.50 -6.10
C GLU A 103 -7.48 6.91 -6.00
N GLU A 104 -8.31 7.91 -5.73
CA GLU A 104 -7.88 9.30 -5.61
C GLU A 104 -6.92 9.49 -4.44
N MET A 105 -7.25 8.95 -3.28
CA MET A 105 -6.40 9.01 -2.09
C MET A 105 -5.07 8.29 -2.31
N TYR A 106 -5.08 7.07 -2.90
CA TYR A 106 -3.85 6.33 -3.15
C TYR A 106 -2.96 7.00 -4.19
N LYS A 107 -3.53 7.55 -5.28
CA LYS A 107 -2.77 8.36 -6.25
C LYS A 107 -2.11 9.57 -5.58
N MET A 108 -2.81 10.27 -4.71
CA MET A 108 -2.22 11.39 -3.97
C MET A 108 -1.10 10.93 -3.05
N LEU A 109 -1.31 9.85 -2.28
CA LEU A 109 -0.32 9.31 -1.34
C LEU A 109 0.97 8.87 -2.06
N LEU A 110 0.84 8.29 -3.25
CA LEU A 110 1.96 7.82 -4.06
C LEU A 110 2.69 8.94 -4.82
N ASN A 111 2.07 10.11 -4.99
CA ASN A 111 2.66 11.28 -5.66
C ASN A 111 3.13 12.37 -4.69
N THR A 112 3.13 12.13 -3.37
CA THR A 112 3.60 13.09 -2.37
C THR A 112 5.10 12.92 -2.05
N ASP A 113 5.70 13.98 -1.50
CA ASP A 113 7.08 13.91 -0.97
C ASP A 113 7.21 12.77 0.04
N GLY A 114 8.19 11.89 -0.16
CA GLY A 114 8.45 10.75 0.71
C GLY A 114 7.65 9.48 0.35
N ALA A 115 6.95 9.46 -0.78
CA ALA A 115 6.32 8.25 -1.32
C ALA A 115 7.36 7.14 -1.57
N ASP A 116 8.56 7.49 -2.02
CA ASP A 116 9.70 6.60 -2.21
C ASP A 116 10.07 5.81 -0.93
N LYS A 117 10.09 6.49 0.21
CA LYS A 117 10.36 5.85 1.52
C LYS A 117 9.22 4.93 1.94
N PHE A 118 7.99 5.36 1.71
CA PHE A 118 6.79 4.54 1.98
C PHE A 118 6.80 3.26 1.14
N LEU A 119 7.01 3.38 -0.16
CA LEU A 119 7.03 2.24 -1.07
C LEU A 119 8.20 1.29 -0.80
N LYS A 120 9.37 1.84 -0.44
CA LYS A 120 10.48 1.02 0.02
C LYS A 120 10.10 0.23 1.26
N ARG A 121 9.53 0.88 2.28
CA ARG A 121 9.07 0.22 3.51
C ARG A 121 8.02 -0.85 3.22
N LEU A 122 7.06 -0.56 2.35
CA LEU A 122 6.04 -1.52 1.92
C LEU A 122 6.69 -2.75 1.28
N ARG A 123 7.62 -2.57 0.32
CA ARG A 123 8.37 -3.68 -0.30
C ARG A 123 9.09 -4.52 0.74
N ASP A 124 9.84 -3.88 1.63
CA ASP A 124 10.65 -4.58 2.63
C ASP A 124 9.77 -5.45 3.54
N ILE A 125 8.62 -4.93 4.00
CA ILE A 125 7.65 -5.68 4.82
C ILE A 125 7.03 -6.84 4.05
N VAL A 126 6.66 -6.66 2.77
CA VAL A 126 6.10 -7.73 1.93
C VAL A 126 7.13 -8.84 1.76
N ILE A 127 8.37 -8.49 1.42
CA ILE A 127 9.45 -9.46 1.22
C ILE A 127 9.73 -10.23 2.51
N GLU A 128 9.88 -9.54 3.65
CA GLU A 128 10.11 -10.16 4.96
C GLU A 128 9.00 -11.15 5.30
N LYS A 129 7.75 -10.76 5.13
CA LYS A 129 6.61 -11.63 5.40
C LYS A 129 6.60 -12.84 4.48
N CYS A 130 6.80 -12.65 3.19
CA CYS A 130 6.85 -13.74 2.22
C CYS A 130 8.01 -14.71 2.51
N MET A 131 9.19 -14.21 2.89
CA MET A 131 10.33 -15.05 3.22
C MET A 131 10.14 -15.77 4.55
N SER A 132 9.47 -15.18 5.53
CA SER A 132 9.08 -15.86 6.77
C SER A 132 8.17 -17.05 6.47
N ASP A 133 7.11 -16.85 5.68
CA ASP A 133 6.17 -17.92 5.30
C ASP A 133 6.89 -19.00 4.45
N ALA A 134 7.79 -18.59 3.53
CA ALA A 134 8.57 -19.48 2.69
C ALA A 134 9.59 -20.30 3.48
N SER A 135 10.09 -19.82 4.62
CA SER A 135 11.05 -20.54 5.46
C SER A 135 10.47 -21.83 6.04
N GLU A 136 9.17 -21.84 6.29
CA GLU A 136 8.41 -22.99 6.81
C GLU A 136 7.91 -23.93 5.69
N ALA A 137 8.01 -23.49 4.42
CA ALA A 137 7.50 -24.22 3.27
C ALA A 137 8.52 -25.26 2.77
N SER A 138 8.21 -26.54 2.92
CA SER A 138 9.06 -27.66 2.45
C SER A 138 9.07 -27.82 0.92
N TYR A 139 8.12 -27.22 0.23
CA TYR A 139 7.96 -27.29 -1.24
C TYR A 139 8.82 -26.27 -2.01
N ILE A 140 9.57 -25.40 -1.31
CA ILE A 140 10.51 -24.47 -1.93
C ILE A 140 11.93 -25.04 -1.78
N SER A 141 12.44 -25.64 -2.86
CA SER A 141 13.75 -26.31 -2.87
C SER A 141 14.93 -25.35 -2.92
N ASP A 142 14.82 -24.26 -3.68
CA ASP A 142 15.85 -23.22 -3.87
C ASP A 142 15.39 -21.88 -3.30
N LYS A 143 15.66 -21.66 -2.01
CA LYS A 143 15.24 -20.45 -1.29
C LYS A 143 15.96 -19.20 -1.74
N GLU A 144 17.21 -19.28 -2.18
CA GLU A 144 17.98 -18.12 -2.66
C GLU A 144 17.41 -17.59 -3.97
N SER A 145 17.20 -18.48 -4.94
CA SER A 145 16.56 -18.11 -6.21
C SER A 145 15.12 -17.65 -6.00
N PHE A 146 14.38 -18.24 -5.07
CA PHE A 146 13.03 -17.81 -4.72
C PHE A 146 13.03 -16.39 -4.18
N GLU A 147 13.90 -16.04 -3.22
CA GLU A 147 14.03 -14.69 -2.66
C GLU A 147 14.35 -13.66 -3.76
N MET A 148 15.31 -13.96 -4.64
CA MET A 148 15.71 -13.05 -5.70
C MET A 148 14.55 -12.76 -6.67
N ASN A 149 13.80 -13.78 -7.07
CA ASN A 149 12.64 -13.59 -7.93
C ASN A 149 11.50 -12.85 -7.20
N LEU A 150 11.28 -13.12 -5.93
CA LEU A 150 10.31 -12.41 -5.11
C LEU A 150 10.62 -10.90 -5.07
N ARG A 151 11.89 -10.53 -4.84
CA ARG A 151 12.34 -9.13 -4.87
C ARG A 151 12.13 -8.48 -6.23
N LEU A 152 12.41 -9.20 -7.30
CA LEU A 152 12.18 -8.72 -8.67
C LEU A 152 10.69 -8.44 -8.92
N PHE A 153 9.81 -9.38 -8.58
CA PHE A 153 8.38 -9.26 -8.85
C PHE A 153 7.70 -8.21 -7.97
N ILE A 154 8.00 -8.19 -6.67
CA ILE A 154 7.44 -7.18 -5.78
C ILE A 154 7.96 -5.79 -6.18
N GLY A 155 9.26 -5.66 -6.46
CA GLY A 155 9.85 -4.41 -6.94
C GLY A 155 9.22 -3.92 -8.24
N GLY A 156 9.08 -4.81 -9.21
CA GLY A 156 8.44 -4.50 -10.50
C GLY A 156 6.96 -4.12 -10.35
N TYR A 157 6.20 -4.83 -9.52
CA TYR A 157 4.79 -4.51 -9.32
C TYR A 157 4.58 -3.17 -8.61
N VAL A 158 5.38 -2.88 -7.58
CA VAL A 158 5.35 -1.58 -6.91
C VAL A 158 5.69 -0.46 -7.91
N SER A 159 6.72 -0.64 -8.75
CA SER A 159 7.07 0.36 -9.78
C SER A 159 5.94 0.57 -10.78
N VAL A 160 5.24 -0.48 -11.20
CA VAL A 160 4.06 -0.35 -12.08
C VAL A 160 2.94 0.43 -11.41
N ILE A 161 2.70 0.22 -10.12
CA ILE A 161 1.70 0.98 -9.36
C ILE A 161 2.12 2.47 -9.26
N GLU A 162 3.40 2.77 -9.02
CA GLU A 162 3.93 4.15 -9.02
C GLU A 162 3.70 4.84 -10.37
N ASP A 163 4.11 4.20 -11.46
CA ASP A 163 3.98 4.74 -12.81
C ASP A 163 2.52 4.94 -13.22
N TRP A 164 1.64 4.02 -12.81
CA TRP A 164 0.21 4.16 -13.01
C TRP A 164 -0.37 5.33 -12.21
N ALA A 165 0.01 5.46 -10.93
CA ALA A 165 -0.45 6.57 -10.09
C ALA A 165 0.04 7.93 -10.60
N ALA A 166 1.26 7.99 -11.15
CA ALA A 166 1.84 9.17 -11.79
C ALA A 166 1.23 9.48 -13.16
N GLY A 167 0.39 8.58 -13.72
CA GLY A 167 -0.17 8.72 -15.06
C GLY A 167 0.83 8.45 -16.19
N SER A 168 1.99 7.86 -15.89
CA SER A 168 3.01 7.49 -16.88
C SER A 168 2.63 6.26 -17.70
N ILE A 169 1.71 5.44 -17.18
CA ILE A 169 1.16 4.26 -17.84
C ILE A 169 -0.27 4.56 -18.30
N GLY A 170 -0.53 4.46 -19.61
CA GLY A 170 -1.85 4.70 -20.21
C GLY A 170 -2.86 3.54 -20.08
N MET A 171 -2.53 2.49 -19.30
CA MET A 171 -3.41 1.35 -19.05
C MET A 171 -4.11 1.46 -17.71
N SER A 172 -5.26 0.76 -17.56
CA SER A 172 -5.91 0.61 -16.26
C SER A 172 -5.07 -0.25 -15.33
N LEU A 173 -5.17 -0.02 -14.02
CA LEU A 173 -4.47 -0.84 -13.01
C LEU A 173 -4.87 -2.33 -13.13
N LYS A 174 -6.13 -2.60 -13.48
CA LYS A 174 -6.61 -3.95 -13.78
C LYS A 174 -5.78 -4.61 -14.88
N LYS A 175 -5.55 -3.90 -16.01
CA LYS A 175 -4.77 -4.45 -17.12
C LYS A 175 -3.30 -4.67 -16.75
N CYS A 176 -2.72 -3.77 -16.00
CA CYS A 176 -1.36 -3.94 -15.45
C CYS A 176 -1.30 -5.21 -14.57
N THR A 177 -2.27 -5.39 -13.67
CA THR A 177 -2.36 -6.56 -12.78
C THR A 177 -2.46 -7.87 -13.56
N GLU A 178 -3.30 -7.93 -14.60
CA GLU A 178 -3.44 -9.10 -15.47
C GLU A 178 -2.09 -9.48 -16.12
N ILE A 179 -1.43 -8.52 -16.77
CA ILE A 179 -0.14 -8.75 -17.45
C ILE A 179 0.94 -9.20 -16.46
N MET A 180 1.04 -8.53 -15.32
CA MET A 180 2.06 -8.85 -14.32
C MET A 180 1.83 -10.22 -13.68
N SER A 181 0.59 -10.58 -13.38
CA SER A 181 0.26 -11.89 -12.78
C SER A 181 0.58 -13.04 -13.74
N GLU A 182 0.30 -12.91 -15.04
CA GLU A 182 0.69 -13.90 -16.05
C GLU A 182 2.21 -14.07 -16.11
N SER A 183 2.96 -12.97 -16.10
CA SER A 183 4.43 -12.98 -16.12
C SER A 183 5.01 -13.69 -14.88
N ILE A 184 4.47 -13.39 -13.71
CA ILE A 184 4.86 -14.02 -12.45
C ILE A 184 4.53 -15.52 -12.48
N LYS A 185 3.35 -15.91 -12.95
CA LYS A 185 2.90 -17.30 -13.02
C LYS A 185 3.85 -18.17 -13.83
N ILE A 186 4.33 -17.68 -14.98
CA ILE A 186 5.32 -18.38 -15.81
C ILE A 186 6.63 -18.60 -15.02
N CYS A 187 7.09 -17.59 -14.29
CA CYS A 187 8.36 -17.65 -13.59
C CYS A 187 8.31 -18.53 -12.32
N ILE A 188 7.20 -18.55 -11.60
CA ILE A 188 7.09 -19.32 -10.35
C ILE A 188 6.84 -20.81 -10.58
N GLN A 189 6.34 -21.22 -11.76
CA GLN A 189 6.08 -22.62 -12.09
C GLN A 189 7.30 -23.54 -11.89
N LYS A 190 8.52 -23.02 -11.99
CA LYS A 190 9.77 -23.76 -11.77
C LYS A 190 10.06 -24.07 -10.29
N TYR A 191 9.39 -23.38 -9.34
CA TYR A 191 9.60 -23.56 -7.89
C TYR A 191 8.55 -24.47 -7.25
N VAL A 192 7.48 -24.77 -7.98
CA VAL A 192 6.46 -25.72 -7.53
C VAL A 192 6.87 -27.10 -8.01
N GLU A 193 7.33 -27.97 -7.10
CA GLU A 193 7.57 -29.37 -7.42
C GLU A 193 6.25 -30.01 -7.89
N ARG A 194 6.32 -30.69 -9.04
CA ARG A 194 5.21 -31.48 -9.60
C ARG A 194 5.04 -32.77 -8.85
#